data_091ee41cc691b1c009e046ce4f4a128b
#
_entry.id   091ee41cc691b1c009e046ce4f4a128b
#
_cell.length_a   1.000
_cell.length_b   1.000
_cell.length_c   1.000
_cell.angle_alpha   90.00
_cell.angle_beta   90.00
_cell.angle_gamma   90.00
#
_symmetry.space_group_name_H-M   'P 1'
#
loop_
_entity.id
_entity.type
_entity.pdbx_description
1 polymer ?
#
loop_
_entity_poly.entity_id
_entity_poly.type
_entity_poly.pdbx_seq_one_letter_code
_entity_poly.pdbx_strand_id
1 'polypeptide(L)'
;MRQLTAYSLVLSAVLFTSTSHADLGSLLNQVKKKGSELIQQPIASPPAKISNPTLSSDAIMNGLRDALTVGSERAINAISLDGGYLNDPQIRVPLPAGLDKLAKPLRQIGMGMQVDQFLQAINRAAERAAPHATDIFLNSIKTMSFEDANIIYKGAD
;
A
#
# COMPACT_ATOMS: atom_id res chain seq x y z
N MET A 1 -49.55 10.71 -34.18
CA MET A 1 -49.93 9.27 -34.14
C MET A 1 -48.91 8.58 -33.27
N ARG A 2 -49.41 8.24 -32.06
CA ARG A 2 -49.44 6.89 -31.48
C ARG A 2 -48.03 6.31 -31.23
N GLN A 3 -47.60 5.84 -30.06
CA GLN A 3 -48.26 5.25 -28.91
C GLN A 3 -47.44 5.51 -27.64
N LEU A 4 -48.12 5.85 -26.60
CA LEU A 4 -47.77 5.69 -25.19
C LEU A 4 -47.85 4.22 -24.84
N THR A 5 -46.84 3.67 -24.20
CA THR A 5 -46.99 2.46 -23.36
C THR A 5 -46.32 2.71 -22.01
N ALA A 6 -47.22 2.87 -21.08
CA ALA A 6 -47.00 2.87 -19.64
C ALA A 6 -46.48 1.49 -19.20
N TYR A 7 -45.43 1.46 -18.38
CA TYR A 7 -45.15 0.30 -17.53
C TYR A 7 -45.40 0.67 -16.06
N SER A 8 -46.43 0.00 -15.62
CA SER A 8 -47.08 0.01 -14.33
C SER A 8 -46.12 -0.30 -13.18
N LEU A 9 -46.28 0.53 -12.14
CA LEU A 9 -45.86 0.28 -10.75
C LEU A 9 -46.25 -1.13 -10.28
N VAL A 10 -45.30 -1.91 -9.82
CA VAL A 10 -45.53 -2.94 -8.83
C VAL A 10 -44.75 -2.61 -7.56
N LEU A 11 -45.45 -1.94 -6.70
CA LEU A 11 -45.09 -1.65 -5.33
C LEU A 11 -45.37 -2.94 -4.52
N SER A 12 -44.37 -3.78 -4.34
CA SER A 12 -44.46 -4.90 -3.39
C SER A 12 -43.94 -4.43 -2.03
N ALA A 13 -44.89 -4.10 -1.20
CA ALA A 13 -44.71 -3.93 0.23
C ALA A 13 -44.26 -5.27 0.82
N VAL A 14 -43.01 -5.40 1.20
CA VAL A 14 -42.57 -6.46 2.10
C VAL A 14 -42.77 -5.95 3.53
N LEU A 15 -43.80 -6.42 4.13
CA LEU A 15 -44.08 -6.36 5.57
C LEU A 15 -42.88 -7.00 6.31
N PHE A 16 -42.07 -6.17 6.93
CA PHE A 16 -41.08 -6.62 7.89
C PHE A 16 -41.79 -6.88 9.21
N THR A 17 -42.27 -8.12 9.39
CA THR A 17 -42.69 -8.59 10.71
C THR A 17 -41.46 -8.77 11.58
N SER A 18 -41.36 -7.89 12.55
CA SER A 18 -40.45 -8.03 13.67
C SER A 18 -40.81 -9.28 14.46
N THR A 19 -39.95 -10.28 14.42
CA THR A 19 -39.95 -11.32 15.45
C THR A 19 -38.54 -11.83 15.68
N SER A 20 -38.27 -11.85 16.93
CA SER A 20 -37.33 -12.68 17.66
C SER A 20 -35.91 -12.17 17.77
N HIS A 21 -35.65 -11.77 18.97
CA HIS A 21 -34.37 -11.89 19.62
C HIS A 21 -33.72 -13.23 19.26
N ALA A 22 -32.81 -13.21 18.33
CA ALA A 22 -31.91 -14.33 18.14
C ALA A 22 -31.16 -14.48 19.46
N ASP A 23 -31.47 -15.55 20.15
CA ASP A 23 -30.85 -15.93 21.42
C ASP A 23 -29.36 -16.18 21.19
N LEU A 24 -28.57 -15.12 21.40
CA LEU A 24 -27.11 -15.18 21.37
C LEU A 24 -26.58 -16.24 22.36
N GLY A 25 -27.35 -16.61 23.36
CA GLY A 25 -27.03 -17.66 24.30
C GLY A 25 -27.01 -19.05 23.66
N SER A 26 -27.92 -19.31 22.71
CA SER A 26 -27.96 -20.60 22.00
C SER A 26 -26.78 -20.76 21.03
N LEU A 27 -26.39 -19.69 20.37
CA LEU A 27 -25.20 -19.69 19.49
C LEU A 27 -23.91 -19.84 20.28
N LEU A 28 -23.79 -19.18 21.42
CA LEU A 28 -22.64 -19.33 22.32
C LEU A 28 -22.53 -20.75 22.89
N ASN A 29 -23.67 -21.38 23.24
CA ASN A 29 -23.68 -22.78 23.69
C ASN A 29 -23.34 -23.77 22.57
N GLN A 30 -23.76 -23.48 21.32
CA GLN A 30 -23.38 -24.33 20.17
C GLN A 30 -21.89 -24.22 19.85
N VAL A 31 -21.31 -23.02 19.95
CA VAL A 31 -19.87 -22.82 19.77
C VAL A 31 -19.06 -23.49 20.90
N LYS A 32 -19.54 -23.38 22.15
CA LYS A 32 -18.94 -24.07 23.30
C LYS A 32 -18.99 -25.59 23.15
N LYS A 33 -20.11 -26.14 22.69
CA LYS A 33 -20.28 -27.58 22.53
C LYS A 33 -19.40 -28.14 21.39
N LYS A 34 -19.30 -27.44 20.24
CA LYS A 34 -18.39 -27.79 19.17
C LYS A 34 -16.91 -27.61 19.53
N GLY A 35 -16.60 -26.56 20.30
CA GLY A 35 -15.24 -26.34 20.81
C GLY A 35 -14.77 -27.43 21.77
N SER A 36 -15.67 -27.98 22.59
CA SER A 36 -15.34 -29.05 23.53
C SER A 36 -15.16 -30.42 22.86
N GLU A 37 -15.86 -30.68 21.74
CA GLU A 37 -15.70 -31.92 20.98
C GLU A 37 -14.37 -31.96 20.19
N LEU A 38 -13.84 -30.80 19.80
CA LEU A 38 -12.54 -30.70 19.12
C LEU A 38 -11.35 -30.86 20.06
N ILE A 39 -11.57 -30.72 21.39
CA ILE A 39 -10.49 -30.82 22.40
C ILE A 39 -10.35 -32.26 22.95
N GLN A 40 -11.27 -33.18 22.63
CA GLN A 40 -11.27 -34.56 23.13
C GLN A 40 -10.63 -35.57 22.18
N GLN A 41 -9.91 -35.15 21.15
CA GLN A 41 -8.99 -36.08 20.47
C GLN A 41 -7.73 -36.19 21.32
N PRO A 42 -7.33 -37.42 21.71
CA PRO A 42 -6.08 -37.61 22.43
C PRO A 42 -4.92 -37.19 21.52
N ILE A 43 -4.31 -36.06 21.84
CA ILE A 43 -3.05 -35.65 21.23
C ILE A 43 -1.96 -36.58 21.76
N ALA A 44 -1.85 -37.74 21.12
CA ALA A 44 -0.74 -38.62 21.32
C ALA A 44 0.49 -38.06 20.60
N SER A 45 1.12 -37.10 21.21
CA SER A 45 2.54 -36.72 21.08
C SER A 45 2.76 -35.48 21.93
N PRO A 46 3.78 -35.43 22.80
CA PRO A 46 4.13 -34.19 23.47
C PRO A 46 4.43 -33.14 22.40
N PRO A 47 4.05 -31.86 22.64
CA PRO A 47 4.36 -30.82 21.67
C PRO A 47 5.87 -30.85 21.45
N ALA A 48 6.28 -31.19 20.24
CA ALA A 48 7.63 -30.94 19.81
C ALA A 48 7.92 -29.49 20.22
N LYS A 49 8.99 -29.30 21.02
CA LYS A 49 9.50 -27.98 21.34
C LYS A 49 9.53 -27.24 20.02
N ILE A 50 8.68 -26.21 19.87
CA ILE A 50 8.81 -25.23 18.81
C ILE A 50 10.13 -24.52 19.16
N SER A 51 11.25 -25.14 18.77
CA SER A 51 12.48 -24.43 18.60
C SER A 51 12.13 -23.38 17.56
N ASN A 52 12.08 -22.10 17.95
CA ASN A 52 12.03 -21.01 17.00
C ASN A 52 13.08 -21.34 15.94
N PRO A 53 12.70 -21.63 14.69
CA PRO A 53 13.70 -21.83 13.66
C PRO A 53 14.46 -20.52 13.59
N THR A 54 15.68 -20.50 14.11
CA THR A 54 16.59 -19.40 13.83
C THR A 54 16.70 -19.38 12.32
N LEU A 55 16.09 -18.37 11.69
CA LEU A 55 16.15 -18.20 10.24
C LEU A 55 17.64 -18.23 9.87
N SER A 56 17.98 -19.04 8.89
CA SER A 56 19.35 -19.05 8.39
C SER A 56 19.67 -17.67 7.84
N SER A 57 20.95 -17.28 7.91
CA SER A 57 21.40 -16.01 7.33
C SER A 57 20.97 -15.85 5.86
N ASP A 58 20.98 -16.96 5.11
CA ASP A 58 20.53 -16.97 3.71
C ASP A 58 19.02 -16.72 3.57
N ALA A 59 18.21 -17.25 4.48
CA ALA A 59 16.77 -17.01 4.48
C ALA A 59 16.46 -15.54 4.79
N ILE A 60 17.19 -14.93 5.71
CA ILE A 60 17.06 -13.50 6.04
C ILE A 60 17.47 -12.65 4.83
N MET A 61 18.60 -12.98 4.19
CA MET A 61 19.07 -12.25 3.00
C MET A 61 18.09 -12.33 1.85
N ASN A 62 17.59 -13.51 1.54
CA ASN A 62 16.63 -13.69 0.45
C ASN A 62 15.33 -12.95 0.76
N GLY A 63 14.81 -13.04 1.98
CA GLY A 63 13.63 -12.28 2.41
C GLY A 63 13.83 -10.77 2.32
N LEU A 64 15.02 -10.26 2.66
CA LEU A 64 15.34 -8.84 2.54
C LEU A 64 15.39 -8.40 1.07
N ARG A 65 16.06 -9.17 0.20
CA ARG A 65 16.09 -8.89 -1.24
C ARG A 65 14.70 -8.88 -1.86
N ASP A 66 13.87 -9.85 -1.51
CA ASP A 66 12.48 -9.92 -1.98
C ASP A 66 11.67 -8.71 -1.50
N ALA A 67 11.79 -8.35 -0.23
CA ALA A 67 11.13 -7.19 0.34
C ALA A 67 11.55 -5.88 -0.33
N LEU A 68 12.87 -5.70 -0.55
CA LEU A 68 13.43 -4.52 -1.23
C LEU A 68 12.99 -4.47 -2.70
N THR A 69 12.96 -5.60 -3.39
CA THR A 69 12.48 -5.69 -4.78
C THR A 69 11.03 -5.22 -4.88
N VAL A 70 10.15 -5.84 -4.11
CA VAL A 70 8.71 -5.49 -4.10
C VAL A 70 8.48 -4.06 -3.62
N GLY A 71 9.23 -3.62 -2.61
CA GLY A 71 9.16 -2.25 -2.09
C GLY A 71 9.58 -1.21 -3.12
N SER A 72 10.70 -1.45 -3.82
CA SER A 72 11.22 -0.55 -4.87
C SER A 72 10.25 -0.45 -6.05
N GLU A 73 9.73 -1.58 -6.54
CA GLU A 73 8.75 -1.59 -7.63
C GLU A 73 7.49 -0.79 -7.27
N ARG A 74 6.95 -1.02 -6.07
CA ARG A 74 5.77 -0.28 -5.59
C ARG A 74 6.03 1.21 -5.44
N ALA A 75 7.18 1.58 -4.87
CA ALA A 75 7.57 2.97 -4.69
C ALA A 75 7.70 3.67 -6.06
N ILE A 76 8.44 3.07 -6.99
CA ILE A 76 8.64 3.64 -8.33
C ILE A 76 7.30 3.78 -9.07
N ASN A 77 6.45 2.76 -9.01
CA ASN A 77 5.12 2.84 -9.60
C ASN A 77 4.28 3.98 -9.01
N ALA A 78 4.32 4.18 -7.70
CA ALA A 78 3.57 5.25 -7.04
C ALA A 78 4.08 6.65 -7.43
N ILE A 79 5.40 6.86 -7.43
CA ILE A 79 5.99 8.16 -7.77
C ILE A 79 5.97 8.48 -9.25
N SER A 80 5.77 7.48 -10.12
CA SER A 80 5.66 7.65 -11.58
C SER A 80 4.29 8.13 -12.04
N LEU A 81 3.29 8.09 -11.16
CA LEU A 81 1.94 8.59 -11.47
C LEU A 81 1.94 10.12 -11.57
N ASP A 82 0.92 10.64 -12.26
CA ASP A 82 0.66 12.07 -12.33
C ASP A 82 0.48 12.66 -10.92
N GLY A 83 1.39 13.56 -10.54
CA GLY A 83 1.40 14.16 -9.21
C GLY A 83 2.13 13.33 -8.15
N GLY A 84 2.74 12.20 -8.51
CA GLY A 84 3.48 11.34 -7.59
C GLY A 84 4.64 12.06 -6.89
N TYR A 85 5.34 12.96 -7.59
CA TYR A 85 6.33 13.87 -6.99
C TYR A 85 5.69 15.17 -6.52
N LEU A 86 4.86 15.79 -7.36
CA LEU A 86 4.33 17.13 -7.10
C LEU A 86 3.50 17.23 -5.82
N ASN A 87 2.67 16.21 -5.55
CA ASN A 87 1.72 16.21 -4.45
C ASN A 87 2.30 15.66 -3.13
N ASP A 88 3.50 15.05 -3.17
CA ASP A 88 4.16 14.57 -1.98
C ASP A 88 5.21 15.59 -1.50
N PRO A 89 5.00 16.27 -0.36
CA PRO A 89 5.91 17.29 0.14
C PRO A 89 7.29 16.75 0.51
N GLN A 90 7.45 15.44 0.75
CA GLN A 90 8.72 14.82 1.15
C GLN A 90 9.67 14.61 -0.02
N ILE A 91 9.11 14.35 -1.22
CA ILE A 91 9.91 14.04 -2.41
C ILE A 91 9.76 15.06 -3.54
N ARG A 92 8.82 16.00 -3.41
CA ARG A 92 8.59 17.05 -4.39
C ARG A 92 9.88 17.81 -4.69
N VAL A 93 10.23 17.88 -5.97
CA VAL A 93 11.37 18.68 -6.44
C VAL A 93 11.02 20.17 -6.28
N PRO A 94 11.74 20.91 -5.42
CA PRO A 94 11.49 22.34 -5.20
C PRO A 94 11.98 23.18 -6.39
N LEU A 95 11.63 24.47 -6.38
CA LEU A 95 12.24 25.41 -7.30
C LEU A 95 13.76 25.51 -7.05
N PRO A 96 14.59 25.56 -8.10
CA PRO A 96 16.02 25.84 -7.95
C PRO A 96 16.25 27.12 -7.15
N ALA A 97 17.28 27.14 -6.29
CA ALA A 97 17.53 28.24 -5.34
C ALA A 97 17.55 29.65 -5.97
N GLY A 98 18.00 29.75 -7.23
CA GLY A 98 17.96 31.02 -7.99
C GLY A 98 16.55 31.46 -8.36
N LEU A 99 15.70 30.54 -8.76
CA LEU A 99 14.29 30.80 -9.14
C LEU A 99 13.40 30.94 -7.92
N ASP A 100 13.69 30.26 -6.83
CA ASP A 100 12.91 30.38 -5.58
C ASP A 100 12.91 31.81 -5.07
N LYS A 101 14.06 32.49 -5.10
CA LYS A 101 14.17 33.93 -4.72
C LYS A 101 13.34 34.85 -5.62
N LEU A 102 13.14 34.47 -6.88
CA LEU A 102 12.35 35.23 -7.85
C LEU A 102 10.86 34.87 -7.83
N ALA A 103 10.50 33.75 -7.27
CA ALA A 103 9.12 33.26 -7.29
C ALA A 103 8.15 34.27 -6.64
N LYS A 104 8.51 34.84 -5.49
CA LYS A 104 7.68 35.83 -4.79
C LYS A 104 7.53 37.14 -5.59
N PRO A 105 8.59 37.79 -6.08
CA PRO A 105 8.48 38.95 -6.96
C PRO A 105 7.66 38.67 -8.24
N LEU A 106 7.90 37.52 -8.90
CA LEU A 106 7.15 37.14 -10.11
C LEU A 106 5.65 37.01 -9.83
N ARG A 107 5.28 36.42 -8.70
CA ARG A 107 3.87 36.33 -8.30
C ARG A 107 3.23 37.71 -8.07
N GLN A 108 3.99 38.66 -7.51
CA GLN A 108 3.52 40.00 -7.26
C GLN A 108 3.22 40.82 -8.54
N ILE A 109 3.93 40.54 -9.64
CA ILE A 109 3.69 41.16 -10.95
C ILE A 109 2.76 40.36 -11.85
N GLY A 110 2.03 39.36 -11.28
CA GLY A 110 1.03 38.58 -12.03
C GLY A 110 1.58 37.37 -12.77
N MET A 111 2.88 37.03 -12.62
CA MET A 111 3.50 35.86 -13.28
C MET A 111 3.47 34.59 -12.41
N GLY A 112 2.53 34.49 -11.46
CA GLY A 112 2.41 33.34 -10.57
C GLY A 112 2.14 32.04 -11.31
N MET A 113 1.30 32.09 -12.34
CA MET A 113 0.98 30.90 -13.15
C MET A 113 2.21 30.30 -13.84
N GLN A 114 3.12 31.12 -14.33
CA GLN A 114 4.37 30.66 -14.96
C GLN A 114 5.28 29.96 -13.96
N VAL A 115 5.36 30.47 -12.72
CA VAL A 115 6.11 29.84 -11.63
C VAL A 115 5.52 28.47 -11.31
N ASP A 116 4.19 28.36 -11.23
CA ASP A 116 3.51 27.09 -10.93
C ASP A 116 3.65 26.08 -12.08
N GLN A 117 3.51 26.52 -13.31
CA GLN A 117 3.76 25.69 -14.50
C GLN A 117 5.20 25.15 -14.55
N PHE A 118 6.18 25.97 -14.20
CA PHE A 118 7.57 25.54 -14.14
C PHE A 118 7.77 24.49 -13.04
N LEU A 119 7.24 24.72 -11.83
CA LEU A 119 7.30 23.76 -10.74
C LEU A 119 6.61 22.42 -11.12
N GLN A 120 5.47 22.49 -11.78
CA GLN A 120 4.79 21.32 -12.29
C GLN A 120 5.63 20.59 -13.35
N ALA A 121 6.25 21.32 -14.27
CA ALA A 121 7.02 20.73 -15.35
C ALA A 121 8.24 19.94 -14.84
N ILE A 122 8.98 20.46 -13.84
CA ILE A 122 10.13 19.75 -13.27
C ILE A 122 9.70 18.49 -12.52
N ASN A 123 8.59 18.55 -11.77
CA ASN A 123 8.07 17.38 -11.07
C ASN A 123 7.52 16.31 -12.04
N ARG A 124 6.85 16.72 -13.11
CA ARG A 124 6.46 15.83 -14.22
C ARG A 124 7.68 15.17 -14.90
N ALA A 125 8.77 15.91 -15.05
CA ALA A 125 10.01 15.33 -15.60
C ALA A 125 10.54 14.24 -14.66
N ALA A 126 10.53 14.46 -13.35
CA ALA A 126 10.92 13.46 -12.34
C ALA A 126 10.02 12.23 -12.38
N GLU A 127 8.69 12.41 -12.44
CA GLU A 127 7.70 11.33 -12.57
C GLU A 127 7.96 10.45 -13.80
N ARG A 128 8.27 11.06 -14.93
CA ARG A 128 8.61 10.34 -16.18
C ARG A 128 9.97 9.66 -16.13
N ALA A 129 10.91 10.21 -15.37
CA ALA A 129 12.26 9.64 -15.25
C ALA A 129 12.30 8.45 -14.26
N ALA A 130 11.42 8.41 -13.27
CA ALA A 130 11.42 7.39 -12.21
C ALA A 130 11.36 5.94 -12.73
N PRO A 131 10.55 5.57 -13.75
CA PRO A 131 10.53 4.21 -14.28
C PRO A 131 11.88 3.76 -14.87
N HIS A 132 12.66 4.67 -15.43
CA HIS A 132 13.95 4.35 -16.02
C HIS A 132 15.01 3.95 -14.98
N ALA A 133 14.79 4.28 -13.70
CA ALA A 133 15.66 3.87 -12.61
C ALA A 133 15.35 2.45 -12.09
N THR A 134 14.21 1.86 -12.47
CA THR A 134 13.75 0.56 -11.95
C THR A 134 14.79 -0.53 -12.12
N ASP A 135 15.29 -0.74 -13.33
CA ASP A 135 16.25 -1.81 -13.64
C ASP A 135 17.57 -1.61 -12.88
N ILE A 136 17.99 -0.38 -12.67
CA ILE A 136 19.21 -0.03 -11.93
C ILE A 136 19.03 -0.45 -10.46
N PHE A 137 17.92 -0.08 -9.82
CA PHE A 137 17.63 -0.46 -8.44
C PHE A 137 17.48 -1.96 -8.27
N LEU A 138 16.71 -2.62 -9.13
CA LEU A 138 16.51 -4.06 -9.06
C LEU A 138 17.80 -4.83 -9.26
N ASN A 139 18.66 -4.38 -10.17
CA ASN A 139 19.98 -4.99 -10.36
C ASN A 139 20.88 -4.80 -9.14
N SER A 140 20.89 -3.62 -8.54
CA SER A 140 21.65 -3.34 -7.31
C SER A 140 21.17 -4.23 -6.15
N ILE A 141 19.86 -4.43 -6.00
CA ILE A 141 19.28 -5.33 -4.99
C ILE A 141 19.70 -6.78 -5.24
N LYS A 142 19.65 -7.25 -6.49
CA LYS A 142 20.04 -8.62 -6.85
C LYS A 142 21.51 -8.91 -6.60
N THR A 143 22.37 -7.93 -6.82
CA THR A 143 23.83 -8.04 -6.64
C THR A 143 24.32 -7.66 -5.24
N MET A 144 23.41 -7.27 -4.34
CA MET A 144 23.71 -6.93 -2.96
C MET A 144 24.45 -8.06 -2.24
N SER A 145 25.56 -7.73 -1.57
CA SER A 145 26.32 -8.69 -0.78
C SER A 145 25.60 -9.06 0.53
N PHE A 146 26.06 -10.13 1.16
CA PHE A 146 25.56 -10.50 2.51
C PHE A 146 25.87 -9.43 3.55
N GLU A 147 27.04 -8.80 3.43
CA GLU A 147 27.46 -7.73 4.35
C GLU A 147 26.58 -6.51 4.23
N ASP A 148 26.30 -6.05 2.99
CA ASP A 148 25.38 -4.93 2.74
C ASP A 148 23.99 -5.21 3.29
N ALA A 149 23.46 -6.42 3.02
CA ALA A 149 22.16 -6.83 3.53
C ALA A 149 22.11 -6.84 5.07
N ASN A 150 23.19 -7.28 5.73
CA ASN A 150 23.27 -7.31 7.19
C ASN A 150 23.37 -5.91 7.80
N ILE A 151 24.05 -4.97 7.13
CA ILE A 151 24.10 -3.55 7.52
C ILE A 151 22.69 -2.96 7.46
N ILE A 152 21.98 -3.14 6.35
CA ILE A 152 20.60 -2.67 6.18
C ILE A 152 19.68 -3.28 7.26
N TYR A 153 19.78 -4.60 7.46
CA TYR A 153 18.96 -5.30 8.44
C TYR A 153 19.18 -4.79 9.88
N LYS A 154 20.40 -4.47 10.24
CA LYS A 154 20.75 -3.93 11.56
C LYS A 154 20.44 -2.45 11.72
N GLY A 155 20.14 -1.74 10.64
CA GLY A 155 19.91 -0.30 10.66
C GLY A 155 21.16 0.49 11.09
N ALA A 156 22.33 0.00 10.72
CA ALA A 156 23.58 0.73 10.96
C ALA A 156 23.73 1.80 9.86
N ASP A 157 23.59 3.06 10.22
CA ASP A 157 23.99 4.22 9.43
C ASP A 157 25.49 4.47 9.58
#